data_b28babcccfd8f36f81f7a37c12db967b
#
_entry.id   b28babcccfd8f36f81f7a37c12db967b
#
_cell.length_a   1.000
_cell.length_b   1.000
_cell.length_c   1.000
_cell.angle_alpha   90.00
_cell.angle_beta   90.00
_cell.angle_gamma   90.00
#
_symmetry.space_group_name_H-M   'P 1'
#
loop_
_entity.id
_entity.type
_entity.pdbx_description
1 polymer ?
#
loop_
_entity_poly.entity_id
_entity_poly.type
_entity_poly.pdbx_seq_one_letter_code
_entity_poly.pdbx_strand_id
1 'polypeptide(L)'
;MKLNSLILAAGVAAAVASCAQVSDVTKITGEVIPEGFDAVQVTIGEQLDTLVPVVDGKFSVEVPTDVCQTGTVAAGQYGINFIPDGTPLQVVLKDTSVVTSKYPKISVQAKLNAFFDQEDALVAEYRAKQQELSENEELSAEERAQAWAEFEDPFMEKYNAANEKAFTSNTDNLISVFALRNIRSDYSDAQMDSLLNLLSPAVQEHKYVKSMKNALSARLETAEGNMFKDFTVNNVVGLTRSIPPQPVYQEVKLSDYVGKGKYVLLDFWSPWCGPCKREIPNIKAIYDIYGGEKFEVVSIAVWEREHVQVSINTAAELGMTWPQIFNGQREPAEIYGVEGIPHLILFGPDGTILKRGFHGYDGIHAAVSQYLD
;
A
#
# COMPACT_ATOMS: atom_id res chain seq x y z
N MET A 1 20.23 -12.63 2.94
CA MET A 1 21.26 -13.21 2.08
C MET A 1 20.88 -14.63 1.65
N LYS A 2 19.81 -14.83 0.85
CA LYS A 2 19.42 -16.15 0.26
C LYS A 2 18.48 -15.96 -0.96
N LEU A 3 18.86 -15.12 -1.93
CA LEU A 3 18.08 -14.98 -3.17
C LEU A 3 18.54 -15.89 -4.30
N ASN A 4 19.66 -16.62 -4.14
CA ASN A 4 20.23 -17.47 -5.21
C ASN A 4 19.46 -18.77 -5.43
N SER A 5 18.47 -19.11 -4.62
CA SER A 5 17.72 -20.39 -4.77
C SER A 5 16.35 -20.24 -5.45
N LEU A 6 15.78 -19.05 -5.52
CA LEU A 6 14.44 -18.85 -6.14
C LEU A 6 14.48 -18.70 -7.67
N ILE A 7 15.61 -18.26 -8.24
CA ILE A 7 15.71 -18.05 -9.70
C ILE A 7 16.00 -19.34 -10.48
N LEU A 8 16.40 -20.42 -9.83
CA LEU A 8 16.82 -21.66 -10.53
C LEU A 8 15.76 -22.79 -10.60
N ALA A 9 14.54 -22.56 -10.10
CA ALA A 9 13.49 -23.60 -10.08
C ALA A 9 12.27 -23.31 -10.99
N ALA A 10 12.32 -22.33 -11.88
CA ALA A 10 11.30 -22.15 -12.90
C ALA A 10 11.53 -23.10 -14.09
N GLY A 11 11.64 -24.38 -13.80
CA GLY A 11 11.48 -25.43 -14.78
C GLY A 11 10.01 -25.55 -15.13
N VAL A 12 9.67 -25.29 -16.40
CA VAL A 12 8.35 -25.48 -17.00
C VAL A 12 7.92 -26.94 -16.79
N ALA A 13 7.21 -27.20 -15.70
CA ALA A 13 6.41 -28.41 -15.57
C ALA A 13 5.05 -28.09 -16.19
N ALA A 14 4.93 -28.41 -17.48
CA ALA A 14 3.63 -28.60 -18.12
C ALA A 14 2.96 -29.80 -17.44
N ALA A 15 2.26 -29.56 -16.33
CA ALA A 15 1.40 -30.55 -15.72
C ALA A 15 0.17 -30.65 -16.59
N VAL A 16 0.06 -31.81 -17.33
CA VAL A 16 -1.18 -32.22 -17.95
C VAL A 16 -2.18 -32.50 -16.85
N ALA A 17 -2.96 -31.49 -16.50
CA ALA A 17 -4.02 -31.59 -15.51
C ALA A 17 -5.21 -32.31 -16.11
N SER A 18 -5.64 -33.37 -15.47
CA SER A 18 -6.91 -34.08 -15.62
C SER A 18 -8.06 -33.07 -15.66
N CYS A 19 -8.86 -33.11 -16.73
CA CYS A 19 -9.95 -32.20 -17.05
C CYS A 19 -11.08 -32.20 -16.01
N ALA A 20 -11.03 -31.27 -15.05
CA ALA A 20 -12.24 -30.59 -14.62
C ALA A 20 -12.21 -29.25 -15.37
N GLN A 21 -13.03 -29.10 -16.39
CA GLN A 21 -13.15 -27.84 -17.15
C GLN A 21 -13.64 -26.75 -16.20
N VAL A 22 -12.80 -25.75 -15.96
CA VAL A 22 -13.23 -24.48 -15.39
C VAL A 22 -14.20 -23.86 -16.39
N SER A 23 -15.39 -23.47 -15.95
CA SER A 23 -16.42 -22.86 -16.80
C SER A 23 -16.07 -21.42 -17.12
N ASP A 24 -16.50 -20.93 -18.29
CA ASP A 24 -16.43 -19.51 -18.64
C ASP A 24 -17.39 -18.65 -17.80
N VAL A 25 -18.25 -19.28 -17.01
CA VAL A 25 -19.16 -18.64 -16.07
C VAL A 25 -19.02 -19.25 -14.68
N THR A 26 -19.05 -18.39 -13.67
CA THR A 26 -19.10 -18.78 -12.26
C THR A 26 -20.55 -18.75 -11.81
N LYS A 27 -21.06 -19.90 -11.39
CA LYS A 27 -22.39 -19.98 -10.79
C LYS A 27 -22.32 -19.72 -9.31
N ILE A 28 -23.05 -18.70 -8.84
CA ILE A 28 -23.19 -18.32 -7.44
C ILE A 28 -24.60 -18.70 -6.99
N THR A 29 -24.67 -19.48 -5.93
CA THR A 29 -25.92 -19.74 -5.21
C THR A 29 -25.75 -19.26 -3.78
N GLY A 30 -26.78 -18.70 -3.20
CA GLY A 30 -26.65 -18.19 -1.85
C GLY A 30 -27.98 -18.03 -1.11
N GLU A 31 -27.84 -17.70 0.17
CA GLU A 31 -28.92 -17.36 1.06
C GLU A 31 -28.63 -16.07 1.82
N VAL A 32 -29.69 -15.33 2.13
CA VAL A 32 -29.68 -14.14 2.98
C VAL A 32 -30.39 -14.53 4.27
N ILE A 33 -29.66 -14.67 5.37
CA ILE A 33 -30.22 -15.14 6.67
C ILE A 33 -31.14 -14.09 7.31
N PRO A 34 -30.76 -12.78 7.35
CA PRO A 34 -31.71 -11.75 7.77
C PRO A 34 -32.86 -11.61 6.79
N GLU A 35 -34.08 -11.61 7.30
CA GLU A 35 -35.28 -11.44 6.49
C GLU A 35 -35.45 -9.97 5.99
N GLY A 36 -36.24 -9.77 4.96
CA GLY A 36 -36.65 -8.44 4.46
C GLY A 36 -35.83 -7.93 3.28
N PHE A 37 -35.06 -8.81 2.60
CA PHE A 37 -34.36 -8.48 1.37
C PHE A 37 -35.03 -9.14 0.16
N ASP A 38 -35.49 -8.33 -0.79
CA ASP A 38 -36.12 -8.79 -2.04
C ASP A 38 -35.08 -9.05 -3.14
N ALA A 39 -33.85 -8.51 -2.99
CA ALA A 39 -32.78 -8.68 -3.94
C ALA A 39 -31.39 -8.57 -3.27
N VAL A 40 -30.39 -9.16 -3.91
CA VAL A 40 -28.96 -8.93 -3.66
C VAL A 40 -28.36 -8.18 -4.82
N GLN A 41 -27.45 -7.26 -4.53
CA GLN A 41 -26.61 -6.61 -5.54
C GLN A 41 -25.39 -7.47 -5.79
N VAL A 42 -25.08 -7.73 -7.06
CA VAL A 42 -23.87 -8.47 -7.48
C VAL A 42 -23.08 -7.58 -8.41
N THR A 43 -21.81 -7.31 -8.05
CA THR A 43 -20.91 -6.47 -8.84
C THR A 43 -19.60 -7.18 -9.14
N ILE A 44 -18.98 -6.89 -10.30
CA ILE A 44 -17.61 -7.28 -10.67
C ILE A 44 -16.95 -6.08 -11.33
N GLY A 45 -16.14 -5.33 -10.58
CA GLY A 45 -15.52 -4.12 -11.08
C GLY A 45 -16.51 -3.20 -11.80
N GLU A 46 -16.15 -2.77 -13.00
CA GLU A 46 -17.04 -1.99 -13.90
C GLU A 46 -17.80 -2.88 -14.91
N GLN A 47 -17.55 -4.20 -14.90
CA GLN A 47 -18.08 -5.14 -15.91
C GLN A 47 -19.49 -5.59 -15.60
N LEU A 48 -19.86 -5.68 -14.34
CA LEU A 48 -21.19 -6.16 -13.91
C LEU A 48 -21.66 -5.37 -12.68
N ASP A 49 -22.88 -4.88 -12.77
CA ASP A 49 -23.66 -4.36 -11.64
C ASP A 49 -25.11 -4.76 -11.85
N THR A 50 -25.60 -5.70 -11.07
CA THR A 50 -26.95 -6.26 -11.26
C THR A 50 -27.63 -6.55 -9.93
N LEU A 51 -28.95 -6.44 -9.94
CA LEU A 51 -29.82 -6.87 -8.85
C LEU A 51 -30.40 -8.25 -9.16
N VAL A 52 -30.19 -9.18 -8.25
CA VAL A 52 -30.64 -10.57 -8.35
C VAL A 52 -31.76 -10.80 -7.34
N PRO A 53 -32.95 -11.22 -7.77
CA PRO A 53 -34.05 -11.46 -6.86
C PRO A 53 -33.73 -12.50 -5.78
N VAL A 54 -34.26 -12.25 -4.58
CA VAL A 54 -34.24 -13.21 -3.45
C VAL A 54 -35.63 -13.80 -3.32
N VAL A 55 -35.73 -15.12 -3.38
CA VAL A 55 -36.97 -15.87 -3.24
C VAL A 55 -36.79 -16.88 -2.11
N ASP A 56 -37.65 -16.82 -1.11
CA ASP A 56 -37.56 -17.66 0.10
C ASP A 56 -36.17 -17.61 0.76
N GLY A 57 -35.60 -16.39 0.84
CA GLY A 57 -34.27 -16.14 1.39
C GLY A 57 -33.09 -16.60 0.51
N LYS A 58 -33.34 -17.08 -0.71
CA LYS A 58 -32.29 -17.66 -1.59
C LYS A 58 -32.18 -16.89 -2.90
N PHE A 59 -30.98 -16.92 -3.47
CA PHE A 59 -30.70 -16.35 -4.79
C PHE A 59 -29.76 -17.24 -5.61
N SER A 60 -29.77 -17.03 -6.92
CA SER A 60 -28.83 -17.68 -7.85
C SER A 60 -28.52 -16.76 -9.01
N VAL A 61 -27.25 -16.68 -9.39
CA VAL A 61 -26.77 -15.88 -10.51
C VAL A 61 -25.58 -16.57 -11.19
N GLU A 62 -25.45 -16.34 -12.48
CA GLU A 62 -24.25 -16.71 -13.25
C GLU A 62 -23.52 -15.41 -13.66
N VAL A 63 -22.21 -15.38 -13.42
CA VAL A 63 -21.37 -14.22 -13.72
C VAL A 63 -20.17 -14.67 -14.57
N PRO A 64 -19.60 -13.78 -15.39
CA PRO A 64 -18.38 -14.11 -16.15
C PRO A 64 -17.24 -14.56 -15.23
N THR A 65 -16.46 -15.54 -15.68
CA THR A 65 -15.27 -15.99 -14.96
C THR A 65 -14.09 -15.06 -15.21
N ASP A 66 -13.50 -14.55 -14.11
CA ASP A 66 -12.27 -13.76 -14.15
C ASP A 66 -11.51 -13.91 -12.82
N VAL A 67 -10.46 -14.71 -12.80
CA VAL A 67 -9.64 -14.97 -11.61
C VAL A 67 -8.74 -13.80 -11.20
N CYS A 68 -8.74 -12.74 -12.00
CA CYS A 68 -7.98 -11.49 -11.76
C CYS A 68 -8.87 -10.34 -11.27
N GLN A 69 -10.15 -10.61 -11.01
CA GLN A 69 -11.10 -9.63 -10.49
C GLN A 69 -11.76 -10.12 -9.21
N THR A 70 -12.16 -9.19 -8.37
CA THR A 70 -13.06 -9.46 -7.25
C THR A 70 -14.46 -8.99 -7.60
N GLY A 71 -15.45 -9.84 -7.33
CA GLY A 71 -16.84 -9.45 -7.27
C GLY A 71 -17.30 -9.23 -5.83
N THR A 72 -18.45 -8.61 -5.67
CA THR A 72 -19.14 -8.43 -4.38
C THR A 72 -20.56 -8.91 -4.51
N VAL A 73 -21.05 -9.65 -3.50
CA VAL A 73 -22.48 -9.91 -3.29
C VAL A 73 -22.90 -9.19 -2.03
N ALA A 74 -23.96 -8.38 -2.10
CA ALA A 74 -24.41 -7.59 -0.97
C ALA A 74 -25.94 -7.50 -0.86
N ALA A 75 -26.46 -7.48 0.38
CA ALA A 75 -27.83 -7.17 0.75
C ALA A 75 -27.80 -6.17 1.93
N GLY A 76 -28.07 -4.88 1.66
CA GLY A 76 -27.94 -3.82 2.65
C GLY A 76 -26.53 -3.74 3.24
N GLN A 77 -26.43 -3.95 4.56
CA GLN A 77 -25.12 -3.94 5.27
C GLN A 77 -24.36 -5.28 5.20
N TYR A 78 -24.98 -6.34 4.72
CA TYR A 78 -24.40 -7.67 4.62
C TYR A 78 -23.75 -7.85 3.26
N GLY A 79 -22.46 -8.13 3.22
CA GLY A 79 -21.76 -8.28 1.95
C GLY A 79 -20.53 -9.18 2.08
N ILE A 80 -20.08 -9.71 0.94
CA ILE A 80 -18.84 -10.48 0.85
C ILE A 80 -18.23 -10.34 -0.54
N ASN A 81 -16.92 -10.29 -0.58
CA ASN A 81 -16.16 -10.35 -1.82
C ASN A 81 -15.94 -11.80 -2.23
N PHE A 82 -15.90 -12.05 -3.53
CA PHE A 82 -15.62 -13.36 -4.11
C PHE A 82 -14.72 -13.23 -5.35
N ILE A 83 -14.07 -14.33 -5.74
CA ILE A 83 -13.38 -14.46 -7.03
C ILE A 83 -14.25 -15.31 -7.95
N PRO A 84 -14.68 -14.78 -9.11
CA PRO A 84 -15.43 -15.54 -10.11
C PRO A 84 -14.46 -16.48 -10.85
N ASP A 85 -14.26 -17.69 -10.31
CA ASP A 85 -13.19 -18.63 -10.72
C ASP A 85 -13.66 -19.77 -11.63
N GLY A 86 -14.88 -19.71 -12.14
CA GLY A 86 -15.45 -20.74 -13.00
C GLY A 86 -15.92 -21.99 -12.25
N THR A 87 -15.79 -22.04 -10.93
CA THR A 87 -16.34 -23.10 -10.07
C THR A 87 -17.62 -22.64 -9.40
N PRO A 88 -18.57 -23.57 -9.08
CA PRO A 88 -19.75 -23.21 -8.30
C PRO A 88 -19.39 -22.69 -6.92
N LEU A 89 -19.88 -21.49 -6.60
CA LEU A 89 -19.72 -20.83 -5.32
C LEU A 89 -21.02 -20.85 -4.52
N GLN A 90 -20.90 -20.96 -3.19
CA GLN A 90 -21.99 -20.85 -2.26
C GLN A 90 -21.73 -19.66 -1.33
N VAL A 91 -22.70 -18.75 -1.24
CA VAL A 91 -22.64 -17.52 -0.44
C VAL A 91 -23.69 -17.57 0.66
N VAL A 92 -23.31 -17.18 1.88
CA VAL A 92 -24.24 -16.96 2.98
C VAL A 92 -24.04 -15.52 3.47
N LEU A 93 -25.06 -14.68 3.31
CA LEU A 93 -25.05 -13.30 3.80
C LEU A 93 -25.64 -13.23 5.20
N LYS A 94 -24.84 -12.78 6.15
CA LYS A 94 -25.15 -12.61 7.58
C LYS A 94 -24.14 -11.66 8.21
N ASP A 95 -24.17 -11.46 9.53
CA ASP A 95 -23.19 -10.60 10.23
C ASP A 95 -21.72 -10.97 9.92
N THR A 96 -21.43 -12.27 9.85
CA THR A 96 -20.16 -12.77 9.31
C THR A 96 -20.46 -13.56 8.05
N SER A 97 -20.54 -12.86 6.92
CA SER A 97 -20.82 -13.47 5.61
C SER A 97 -19.70 -14.40 5.18
N VAL A 98 -20.03 -15.47 4.46
CA VAL A 98 -19.06 -16.45 3.97
C VAL A 98 -19.30 -16.78 2.50
N VAL A 99 -18.23 -17.07 1.78
CA VAL A 99 -18.23 -17.63 0.42
C VAL A 99 -17.38 -18.89 0.39
N THR A 100 -17.91 -19.96 -0.18
CA THR A 100 -17.24 -21.27 -0.21
C THR A 100 -17.33 -21.90 -1.58
N SER A 101 -16.39 -22.83 -1.89
CA SER A 101 -16.46 -23.72 -3.02
C SER A 101 -16.26 -25.17 -2.57
N LYS A 102 -16.97 -26.10 -3.20
CA LYS A 102 -16.83 -27.53 -2.95
C LYS A 102 -15.60 -28.16 -3.67
N TYR A 103 -14.84 -27.34 -4.38
CA TYR A 103 -13.72 -27.79 -5.22
C TYR A 103 -12.37 -27.20 -4.76
N PRO A 104 -11.87 -27.56 -3.55
CA PRO A 104 -10.71 -26.90 -2.93
C PRO A 104 -9.42 -27.01 -3.74
N LYS A 105 -9.31 -28.02 -4.63
CA LYS A 105 -8.09 -28.23 -5.45
C LYS A 105 -8.02 -27.33 -6.69
N ILE A 106 -9.18 -26.95 -7.24
CA ILE A 106 -9.25 -26.17 -8.49
C ILE A 106 -9.78 -24.76 -8.28
N SER A 107 -10.64 -24.54 -7.29
CA SER A 107 -11.22 -23.23 -6.99
C SER A 107 -10.18 -22.26 -6.46
N VAL A 108 -10.03 -21.14 -7.13
CA VAL A 108 -9.21 -20.01 -6.64
C VAL A 108 -9.82 -19.41 -5.38
N GLN A 109 -11.17 -19.34 -5.31
CA GLN A 109 -11.86 -18.89 -4.10
C GLN A 109 -11.55 -19.77 -2.88
N ALA A 110 -11.57 -21.08 -3.04
CA ALA A 110 -11.26 -21.97 -1.92
C ALA A 110 -9.79 -21.86 -1.48
N LYS A 111 -8.86 -21.68 -2.42
CA LYS A 111 -7.46 -21.43 -2.12
C LYS A 111 -7.25 -20.07 -1.45
N LEU A 112 -8.03 -19.04 -1.85
CA LEU A 112 -8.00 -17.72 -1.23
C LEU A 112 -8.49 -17.79 0.21
N ASN A 113 -9.58 -18.52 0.48
CA ASN A 113 -10.05 -18.72 1.85
C ASN A 113 -8.96 -19.36 2.71
N ALA A 114 -8.33 -20.45 2.22
CA ALA A 114 -7.24 -21.11 2.94
C ALA A 114 -6.01 -20.20 3.15
N PHE A 115 -5.73 -19.31 2.20
CA PHE A 115 -4.68 -18.29 2.35
C PHE A 115 -5.02 -17.31 3.48
N PHE A 116 -6.23 -16.77 3.52
CA PHE A 116 -6.65 -15.87 4.60
C PHE A 116 -6.75 -16.57 5.95
N ASP A 117 -7.24 -17.82 6.01
CA ASP A 117 -7.25 -18.62 7.25
C ASP A 117 -5.82 -18.79 7.81
N GLN A 118 -4.83 -18.99 6.93
CA GLN A 118 -3.41 -19.07 7.31
C GLN A 118 -2.87 -17.72 7.79
N GLU A 119 -3.21 -16.63 7.11
CA GLU A 119 -2.82 -15.27 7.50
C GLU A 119 -3.40 -14.91 8.88
N ASP A 120 -4.69 -15.18 9.09
CA ASP A 120 -5.37 -14.94 10.37
C ASP A 120 -4.73 -15.72 11.51
N ALA A 121 -4.35 -16.98 11.26
CA ALA A 121 -3.64 -17.79 12.26
C ALA A 121 -2.26 -17.23 12.62
N LEU A 122 -1.50 -16.75 11.61
CA LEU A 122 -0.21 -16.09 11.84
C LEU A 122 -0.36 -14.76 12.59
N VAL A 123 -1.34 -13.95 12.22
CA VAL A 123 -1.64 -12.69 12.92
C VAL A 123 -2.07 -12.95 14.37
N ALA A 124 -2.86 -14.01 14.61
CA ALA A 124 -3.26 -14.41 15.97
C ALA A 124 -2.05 -14.85 16.81
N GLU A 125 -1.12 -15.62 16.23
CA GLU A 125 0.13 -16.04 16.90
C GLU A 125 0.98 -14.82 17.29
N TYR A 126 1.16 -13.87 16.38
CA TYR A 126 1.92 -12.62 16.60
C TYR A 126 1.30 -11.79 17.74
N ARG A 127 -0.02 -11.58 17.69
CA ARG A 127 -0.75 -10.83 18.71
C ARG A 127 -0.72 -11.50 20.08
N ALA A 128 -0.86 -12.84 20.11
CA ALA A 128 -0.81 -13.60 21.35
C ALA A 128 0.56 -13.46 22.04
N LYS A 129 1.67 -13.50 21.26
CA LYS A 129 3.01 -13.28 21.82
C LYS A 129 3.21 -11.84 22.29
N GLN A 130 2.72 -10.86 21.54
CA GLN A 130 2.76 -9.45 21.94
C GLN A 130 1.99 -9.23 23.27
N GLN A 131 0.81 -9.82 23.39
CA GLN A 131 0.01 -9.75 24.61
C GLN A 131 0.70 -10.45 25.77
N GLU A 132 1.18 -11.68 25.59
CA GLU A 132 1.93 -12.45 26.60
C GLU A 132 3.07 -11.63 27.20
N LEU A 133 3.91 -11.02 26.34
CA LEU A 133 5.04 -10.24 26.81
C LEU A 133 4.63 -8.89 27.44
N SER A 134 3.55 -8.26 26.95
CA SER A 134 3.07 -7.00 27.51
C SER A 134 2.42 -7.16 28.90
N GLU A 135 1.78 -8.30 29.14
CA GLU A 135 1.10 -8.62 30.41
C GLU A 135 2.02 -9.29 31.45
N ASN A 136 3.24 -9.70 31.05
CA ASN A 136 4.17 -10.35 31.96
C ASN A 136 4.87 -9.31 32.84
N GLU A 137 4.36 -9.13 34.05
CA GLU A 137 4.91 -8.20 35.06
C GLU A 137 6.21 -8.70 35.70
N GLU A 138 6.57 -9.97 35.53
CA GLU A 138 7.81 -10.56 36.11
C GLU A 138 9.05 -10.18 35.30
N LEU A 139 8.89 -9.82 34.00
CA LEU A 139 9.97 -9.43 33.12
C LEU A 139 10.24 -7.92 33.18
N SER A 140 11.51 -7.54 33.23
CA SER A 140 11.95 -6.16 32.99
C SER A 140 11.67 -5.74 31.53
N ALA A 141 11.75 -4.44 31.25
CA ALA A 141 11.59 -3.94 29.87
C ALA A 141 12.67 -4.49 28.92
N GLU A 142 13.90 -4.70 29.41
CA GLU A 142 15.01 -5.25 28.62
C GLU A 142 14.76 -6.74 28.31
N GLU A 143 14.35 -7.53 29.29
CA GLU A 143 14.03 -8.96 29.10
C GLU A 143 12.84 -9.14 28.15
N ARG A 144 11.80 -8.29 28.23
CA ARG A 144 10.69 -8.30 27.26
C ARG A 144 11.18 -7.97 25.83
N ALA A 145 12.04 -6.96 25.68
CA ALA A 145 12.60 -6.62 24.38
C ALA A 145 13.45 -7.74 23.78
N GLN A 146 14.25 -8.41 24.61
CA GLN A 146 15.03 -9.56 24.18
C GLN A 146 14.14 -10.74 23.77
N ALA A 147 13.15 -11.10 24.61
CA ALA A 147 12.21 -12.19 24.31
C ALA A 147 11.37 -11.89 23.06
N TRP A 148 11.08 -10.60 22.79
CA TRP A 148 10.44 -10.18 21.57
C TRP A 148 11.33 -10.40 20.35
N ALA A 149 12.57 -9.96 20.39
CA ALA A 149 13.53 -10.12 19.28
C ALA A 149 13.79 -11.61 18.96
N GLU A 150 13.91 -12.48 19.99
CA GLU A 150 14.05 -13.92 19.82
C GLU A 150 12.82 -14.59 19.14
N PHE A 151 11.64 -14.03 19.32
CA PHE A 151 10.42 -14.49 18.68
C PHE A 151 10.25 -13.90 17.26
N GLU A 152 10.51 -12.59 17.09
CA GLU A 152 10.13 -11.84 15.90
C GLU A 152 10.86 -12.32 14.64
N ASP A 153 12.18 -12.52 14.71
CA ASP A 153 12.96 -12.95 13.53
C ASP A 153 12.51 -14.31 12.97
N PRO A 154 12.39 -15.41 13.77
CA PRO A 154 11.88 -16.67 13.27
C PRO A 154 10.42 -16.60 12.79
N PHE A 155 9.61 -15.76 13.45
CA PHE A 155 8.22 -15.56 13.04
C PHE A 155 8.13 -14.87 11.68
N MET A 156 8.91 -13.81 11.45
CA MET A 156 8.94 -13.11 10.16
C MET A 156 9.47 -13.99 9.04
N GLU A 157 10.48 -14.85 9.31
CA GLU A 157 10.91 -15.87 8.32
C GLU A 157 9.75 -16.82 7.95
N LYS A 158 8.99 -17.30 8.93
CA LYS A 158 7.81 -18.17 8.71
C LYS A 158 6.71 -17.46 7.93
N TYR A 159 6.40 -16.22 8.29
CA TYR A 159 5.40 -15.38 7.64
C TYR A 159 5.77 -15.11 6.18
N ASN A 160 6.99 -14.70 5.92
CA ASN A 160 7.48 -14.41 4.58
C ASN A 160 7.51 -15.67 3.71
N ALA A 161 7.98 -16.81 4.24
CA ALA A 161 7.97 -18.07 3.50
C ALA A 161 6.56 -18.53 3.11
N ALA A 162 5.57 -18.32 3.96
CA ALA A 162 4.17 -18.63 3.66
C ALA A 162 3.63 -17.77 2.50
N ASN A 163 3.90 -16.47 2.55
CA ASN A 163 3.49 -15.52 1.50
C ASN A 163 4.25 -15.74 0.18
N GLU A 164 5.57 -15.99 0.21
CA GLU A 164 6.35 -16.33 -0.97
C GLU A 164 5.82 -17.60 -1.67
N LYS A 165 5.46 -18.61 -0.88
CA LYS A 165 4.83 -19.83 -1.40
C LYS A 165 3.47 -19.53 -2.02
N ALA A 166 2.64 -18.73 -1.37
CA ALA A 166 1.34 -18.33 -1.89
C ALA A 166 1.51 -17.53 -3.20
N PHE A 167 2.46 -16.60 -3.26
CA PHE A 167 2.80 -15.85 -4.46
C PHE A 167 3.22 -16.78 -5.61
N THR A 168 4.26 -17.58 -5.40
CA THR A 168 4.85 -18.42 -6.45
C THR A 168 3.91 -19.50 -6.98
N SER A 169 2.96 -19.96 -6.15
CA SER A 169 1.97 -20.96 -6.53
C SER A 169 0.73 -20.39 -7.24
N ASN A 170 0.61 -19.07 -7.36
CA ASN A 170 -0.61 -18.39 -7.83
C ASN A 170 -0.31 -17.18 -8.73
N THR A 171 0.76 -17.24 -9.54
CA THR A 171 1.15 -16.10 -10.42
C THR A 171 0.13 -15.76 -11.51
N ASP A 172 -0.89 -16.58 -11.68
CA ASP A 172 -1.96 -16.45 -12.67
C ASP A 172 -3.31 -15.97 -12.12
N ASN A 173 -3.37 -15.66 -10.81
CA ASN A 173 -4.60 -15.23 -10.15
C ASN A 173 -4.35 -14.26 -9.00
N LEU A 174 -5.43 -13.70 -8.39
CA LEU A 174 -5.36 -12.64 -7.38
C LEU A 174 -4.67 -13.03 -6.06
N ILE A 175 -4.50 -14.30 -5.74
CA ILE A 175 -3.81 -14.71 -4.50
C ILE A 175 -2.37 -14.18 -4.52
N SER A 176 -1.72 -14.17 -5.68
CA SER A 176 -0.37 -13.59 -5.81
C SER A 176 -0.33 -12.10 -5.46
N VAL A 177 -1.38 -11.36 -5.78
CA VAL A 177 -1.47 -9.92 -5.46
C VAL A 177 -1.58 -9.69 -3.96
N PHE A 178 -2.39 -10.50 -3.26
CA PHE A 178 -2.50 -10.44 -1.79
C PHE A 178 -1.19 -10.82 -1.11
N ALA A 179 -0.59 -11.93 -1.53
CA ALA A 179 0.69 -12.39 -0.99
C ALA A 179 1.82 -11.38 -1.21
N LEU A 180 1.91 -10.79 -2.42
CA LEU A 180 2.91 -9.80 -2.75
C LEU A 180 2.79 -8.51 -1.89
N ARG A 181 1.58 -8.11 -1.55
CA ARG A 181 1.36 -6.97 -0.64
C ARG A 181 1.99 -7.18 0.74
N ASN A 182 1.98 -8.42 1.22
CA ASN A 182 2.46 -8.77 2.55
C ASN A 182 3.99 -8.79 2.65
N ILE A 183 4.69 -9.11 1.56
CA ILE A 183 6.16 -9.29 1.55
C ILE A 183 6.91 -8.16 0.84
N ARG A 184 6.21 -7.20 0.23
CA ARG A 184 6.85 -6.18 -0.65
C ARG A 184 7.92 -5.34 0.04
N SER A 185 7.81 -5.10 1.36
CA SER A 185 8.77 -4.30 2.13
C SER A 185 10.13 -4.97 2.29
N ASP A 186 10.22 -6.28 2.09
CA ASP A 186 11.41 -7.07 2.32
C ASP A 186 12.29 -7.20 1.06
N TYR A 187 11.80 -6.65 -0.06
CA TYR A 187 12.45 -6.74 -1.36
C TYR A 187 12.95 -5.37 -1.83
N SER A 188 14.17 -5.37 -2.37
CA SER A 188 14.68 -4.21 -3.13
C SER A 188 13.86 -3.99 -4.40
N ASP A 189 13.95 -2.78 -4.97
CA ASP A 189 13.23 -2.44 -6.21
C ASP A 189 13.58 -3.40 -7.37
N ALA A 190 14.85 -3.84 -7.51
CA ALA A 190 15.25 -4.81 -8.53
C ALA A 190 14.65 -6.21 -8.31
N GLN A 191 14.51 -6.62 -7.04
CA GLN A 191 13.88 -7.88 -6.68
C GLN A 191 12.37 -7.81 -6.92
N MET A 192 11.73 -6.68 -6.56
CA MET A 192 10.32 -6.44 -6.79
C MET A 192 9.98 -6.45 -8.28
N ASP A 193 10.80 -5.82 -9.14
CA ASP A 193 10.63 -5.88 -10.59
C ASP A 193 10.67 -7.33 -11.10
N SER A 194 11.62 -8.12 -10.59
CA SER A 194 11.72 -9.54 -10.94
C SER A 194 10.46 -10.33 -10.54
N LEU A 195 9.89 -10.07 -9.35
CA LEU A 195 8.65 -10.72 -8.90
C LEU A 195 7.45 -10.29 -9.74
N LEU A 196 7.31 -9.01 -10.04
CA LEU A 196 6.21 -8.48 -10.87
C LEU A 196 6.23 -9.07 -12.30
N ASN A 197 7.42 -9.40 -12.81
CA ASN A 197 7.57 -10.02 -14.13
C ASN A 197 7.24 -11.53 -14.16
N LEU A 198 7.11 -12.18 -12.99
CA LEU A 198 6.62 -13.57 -12.89
C LEU A 198 5.09 -13.66 -13.02
N LEU A 199 4.37 -12.57 -12.79
CA LEU A 199 2.92 -12.53 -12.86
C LEU A 199 2.44 -12.75 -14.31
N SER A 200 1.34 -13.48 -14.49
CA SER A 200 0.70 -13.63 -15.79
C SER A 200 0.27 -12.28 -16.37
N PRO A 201 0.16 -12.14 -17.71
CA PRO A 201 -0.29 -10.91 -18.33
C PRO A 201 -1.62 -10.38 -17.76
N ALA A 202 -2.57 -11.27 -17.45
CA ALA A 202 -3.86 -10.90 -16.89
C ALA A 202 -3.73 -10.30 -15.47
N VAL A 203 -2.88 -10.88 -14.61
CA VAL A 203 -2.61 -10.34 -13.27
C VAL A 203 -1.83 -9.03 -13.34
N GLN A 204 -0.93 -8.88 -14.32
CA GLN A 204 -0.19 -7.63 -14.52
C GLN A 204 -1.11 -6.44 -14.87
N GLU A 205 -2.27 -6.69 -15.48
CA GLU A 205 -3.30 -5.68 -15.76
C GLU A 205 -4.08 -5.25 -14.51
N HIS A 206 -4.00 -5.99 -13.40
CA HIS A 206 -4.68 -5.63 -12.16
C HIS A 206 -4.22 -4.26 -11.66
N LYS A 207 -5.17 -3.40 -11.28
CA LYS A 207 -4.91 -1.99 -10.88
C LYS A 207 -3.81 -1.82 -9.83
N TYR A 208 -3.76 -2.72 -8.86
CA TYR A 208 -2.75 -2.69 -7.80
C TYR A 208 -1.35 -3.03 -8.34
N VAL A 209 -1.24 -4.03 -9.23
CA VAL A 209 0.03 -4.41 -9.87
C VAL A 209 0.54 -3.28 -10.77
N LYS A 210 -0.36 -2.66 -11.56
CA LYS A 210 -0.02 -1.46 -12.36
C LYS A 210 0.48 -0.32 -11.47
N SER A 211 -0.20 -0.05 -10.36
CA SER A 211 0.24 0.97 -9.40
C SER A 211 1.63 0.66 -8.84
N MET A 212 1.90 -0.59 -8.47
CA MET A 212 3.23 -1.00 -8.00
C MET A 212 4.30 -0.83 -9.08
N LYS A 213 4.03 -1.25 -10.33
CA LYS A 213 4.95 -1.06 -11.45
C LYS A 213 5.24 0.41 -11.72
N ASN A 214 4.22 1.26 -11.69
CA ASN A 214 4.38 2.70 -11.88
C ASN A 214 5.23 3.32 -10.76
N ALA A 215 4.94 2.96 -9.49
CA ALA A 215 5.72 3.44 -8.36
C ALA A 215 7.17 2.97 -8.42
N LEU A 216 7.40 1.72 -8.82
CA LEU A 216 8.75 1.17 -9.00
C LEU A 216 9.51 1.91 -10.12
N SER A 217 8.89 2.11 -11.29
CA SER A 217 9.48 2.88 -12.40
C SER A 217 9.83 4.30 -11.95
N ALA A 218 8.92 4.97 -11.26
CA ALA A 218 9.14 6.30 -10.71
C ALA A 218 10.31 6.35 -9.71
N ARG A 219 10.45 5.34 -8.83
CA ARG A 219 11.59 5.24 -7.91
C ARG A 219 12.91 5.02 -8.63
N LEU A 220 12.94 4.17 -9.66
CA LEU A 220 14.14 3.95 -10.48
C LEU A 220 14.56 5.22 -11.23
N GLU A 221 13.58 5.95 -11.79
CA GLU A 221 13.82 7.20 -12.48
C GLU A 221 14.25 8.36 -11.56
N THR A 222 13.89 8.28 -10.29
CA THR A 222 14.27 9.23 -9.23
C THR A 222 15.21 8.61 -8.19
N ALA A 223 16.03 7.64 -8.60
CA ALA A 223 17.06 7.04 -7.75
C ALA A 223 18.19 8.03 -7.44
N GLU A 224 18.94 7.73 -6.39
CA GLU A 224 20.16 8.49 -6.04
C GLU A 224 21.12 8.56 -7.23
N GLY A 225 21.68 9.73 -7.48
CA GLY A 225 22.50 10.04 -8.65
C GLY A 225 21.74 10.55 -9.87
N ASN A 226 20.42 10.41 -9.96
CA ASN A 226 19.61 10.95 -11.04
C ASN A 226 19.25 12.42 -10.77
N MET A 227 18.91 13.14 -11.85
CA MET A 227 18.36 14.49 -11.74
C MET A 227 16.93 14.45 -11.18
N PHE A 228 16.55 15.49 -10.46
CA PHE A 228 15.17 15.65 -10.00
C PHE A 228 14.18 15.65 -11.17
N LYS A 229 12.96 15.21 -10.87
CA LYS A 229 11.82 15.37 -11.78
C LYS A 229 10.95 16.52 -11.30
N ASP A 230 10.67 17.45 -12.16
CA ASP A 230 9.84 18.60 -11.84
C ASP A 230 8.37 18.21 -11.71
N PHE A 231 7.65 18.92 -10.87
CA PHE A 231 6.19 18.88 -10.76
C PHE A 231 5.64 20.28 -10.54
N THR A 232 4.37 20.47 -10.83
CA THR A 232 3.68 21.73 -10.65
C THR A 232 2.47 21.53 -9.75
N VAL A 233 2.33 22.35 -8.72
CA VAL A 233 1.21 22.33 -7.78
C VAL A 233 0.54 23.69 -7.74
N ASN A 234 -0.79 23.69 -7.74
CA ASN A 234 -1.58 24.87 -7.39
C ASN A 234 -1.57 25.04 -5.86
N ASN A 235 -0.49 25.62 -5.33
CA ASN A 235 -0.29 25.83 -3.90
C ASN A 235 -1.28 26.83 -3.35
N VAL A 236 -1.80 26.57 -2.15
CA VAL A 236 -2.64 27.51 -1.42
C VAL A 236 -1.76 28.47 -0.60
N VAL A 237 -1.73 29.73 -1.01
CA VAL A 237 -0.88 30.78 -0.39
C VAL A 237 -1.66 31.68 0.58
N GLY A 238 -2.95 31.47 0.74
CA GLY A 238 -3.79 32.24 1.67
C GLY A 238 -5.28 32.04 1.41
N LEU A 239 -6.08 32.83 2.11
CA LEU A 239 -7.54 32.87 1.95
C LEU A 239 -7.99 34.27 1.55
N THR A 240 -9.05 34.35 0.76
CA THR A 240 -9.71 35.62 0.44
C THR A 240 -10.39 36.20 1.68
N ARG A 241 -10.69 37.48 1.64
CA ARG A 241 -11.52 38.16 2.67
C ARG A 241 -13.03 38.00 2.48
N SER A 242 -13.45 37.16 1.53
CA SER A 242 -14.88 36.86 1.26
C SER A 242 -15.50 36.02 2.40
N ILE A 243 -16.83 35.97 2.43
CA ILE A 243 -17.60 35.13 3.35
C ILE A 243 -18.47 34.16 2.52
N PRO A 244 -18.19 32.83 2.54
CA PRO A 244 -17.06 32.17 3.21
C PRO A 244 -15.71 32.50 2.52
N PRO A 245 -14.60 32.47 3.29
CA PRO A 245 -13.25 32.62 2.72
C PRO A 245 -12.95 31.56 1.68
N GLN A 246 -12.29 31.93 0.58
CA GLN A 246 -11.91 31.03 -0.49
C GLN A 246 -10.39 30.90 -0.57
N PRO A 247 -9.83 29.72 -0.91
CA PRO A 247 -8.40 29.55 -1.11
C PRO A 247 -7.88 30.44 -2.25
N VAL A 248 -6.72 31.07 -2.02
CA VAL A 248 -5.95 31.77 -3.05
C VAL A 248 -4.85 30.83 -3.52
N TYR A 249 -4.88 30.49 -4.80
CA TYR A 249 -3.91 29.58 -5.41
C TYR A 249 -2.80 30.34 -6.12
N GLN A 250 -1.59 29.77 -6.04
CA GLN A 250 -0.43 30.17 -6.81
C GLN A 250 0.25 28.92 -7.36
N GLU A 251 0.57 28.93 -8.65
CA GLU A 251 1.37 27.86 -9.22
C GLU A 251 2.77 27.89 -8.63
N VAL A 252 3.26 26.72 -8.18
CA VAL A 252 4.59 26.49 -7.63
C VAL A 252 5.15 25.21 -8.26
N LYS A 253 6.42 25.27 -8.63
CA LYS A 253 7.17 24.14 -9.22
C LYS A 253 8.26 23.70 -8.26
N LEU A 254 8.61 22.42 -8.28
CA LEU A 254 9.78 21.94 -7.54
C LEU A 254 11.05 22.67 -7.99
N SER A 255 11.15 22.95 -9.29
CA SER A 255 12.24 23.73 -9.87
C SER A 255 12.33 25.19 -9.39
N ASP A 256 11.36 25.71 -8.66
CA ASP A 256 11.48 27.02 -7.98
C ASP A 256 12.47 26.94 -6.84
N TYR A 257 12.71 25.77 -6.24
CA TYR A 257 13.57 25.53 -5.11
C TYR A 257 14.81 24.69 -5.48
N VAL A 258 14.64 23.60 -6.22
CA VAL A 258 15.69 22.62 -6.55
C VAL A 258 16.46 23.05 -7.82
N GLY A 259 17.79 22.79 -7.85
CA GLY A 259 18.64 23.17 -8.97
C GLY A 259 18.97 24.67 -9.03
N LYS A 260 18.89 25.37 -7.89
CA LYS A 260 19.15 26.82 -7.77
C LYS A 260 20.43 27.14 -6.99
N GLY A 261 21.37 26.21 -6.91
CA GLY A 261 22.64 26.40 -6.24
C GLY A 261 22.60 26.14 -4.73
N LYS A 262 21.48 25.65 -4.19
CA LYS A 262 21.33 25.23 -2.79
C LYS A 262 21.09 23.75 -2.68
N TYR A 263 21.49 23.14 -1.58
CA TYR A 263 20.97 21.83 -1.16
C TYR A 263 19.54 21.99 -0.70
N VAL A 264 18.67 21.08 -1.07
CA VAL A 264 17.25 21.11 -0.70
C VAL A 264 16.83 19.78 -0.10
N LEU A 265 16.28 19.82 1.10
CA LEU A 265 15.60 18.70 1.73
C LEU A 265 14.11 18.81 1.45
N LEU A 266 13.57 17.93 0.61
CA LEU A 266 12.14 17.81 0.34
C LEU A 266 11.53 16.81 1.31
N ASP A 267 10.49 17.23 2.03
CA ASP A 267 9.72 16.42 2.97
C ASP A 267 8.30 16.20 2.46
N PHE A 268 7.94 14.93 2.21
CA PHE A 268 6.57 14.53 1.90
C PHE A 268 5.83 14.19 3.20
N TRP A 269 4.79 14.94 3.51
CA TRP A 269 4.05 14.81 4.75
C TRP A 269 2.54 14.97 4.60
N SER A 270 1.80 14.80 5.68
CA SER A 270 0.34 15.08 5.73
C SER A 270 -0.10 15.37 7.15
N PRO A 271 -1.14 16.22 7.37
CA PRO A 271 -1.60 16.60 8.71
C PRO A 271 -2.19 15.42 9.50
N TRP A 272 -2.68 14.38 8.83
CA TRP A 272 -3.19 13.16 9.47
C TRP A 272 -2.09 12.12 9.78
N CYS A 273 -0.86 12.32 9.29
CA CYS A 273 0.26 11.39 9.44
C CYS A 273 0.94 11.55 10.81
N GLY A 274 0.67 10.66 11.74
CA GLY A 274 1.29 10.67 13.07
C GLY A 274 2.83 10.55 13.03
N PRO A 275 3.42 9.59 12.28
CA PRO A 275 4.87 9.51 12.10
C PRO A 275 5.49 10.79 11.55
N CYS A 276 4.84 11.46 10.57
CA CYS A 276 5.34 12.72 10.00
C CYS A 276 5.44 13.83 11.08
N LYS A 277 4.41 13.94 11.94
CA LYS A 277 4.43 14.90 13.04
C LYS A 277 5.57 14.66 14.04
N ARG A 278 6.01 13.40 14.20
CA ARG A 278 7.19 13.05 15.02
C ARG A 278 8.52 13.33 14.31
N GLU A 279 8.52 13.35 12.97
CA GLU A 279 9.71 13.66 12.16
C GLU A 279 10.00 15.17 12.07
N ILE A 280 8.97 16.00 12.07
CA ILE A 280 9.09 17.48 11.93
C ILE A 280 10.06 18.10 12.95
N PRO A 281 10.07 17.74 14.25
CA PRO A 281 11.08 18.25 15.19
C PRO A 281 12.53 17.92 14.79
N ASN A 282 12.79 16.76 14.18
CA ASN A 282 14.11 16.37 13.67
C ASN A 282 14.50 17.25 12.48
N ILE A 283 13.58 17.43 11.52
CA ILE A 283 13.77 18.31 10.36
C ILE A 283 14.05 19.74 10.83
N LYS A 284 13.28 20.21 11.82
CA LYS A 284 13.47 21.55 12.40
C LYS A 284 14.85 21.72 13.01
N ALA A 285 15.33 20.76 13.79
CA ALA A 285 16.65 20.81 14.39
C ALA A 285 17.77 20.91 13.33
N ILE A 286 17.64 20.20 12.21
CA ILE A 286 18.57 20.28 11.08
C ILE A 286 18.45 21.64 10.37
N TYR A 287 17.23 22.15 10.18
CA TYR A 287 17.01 23.46 9.60
C TYR A 287 17.59 24.61 10.47
N ASP A 288 17.48 24.51 11.79
CA ASP A 288 18.05 25.48 12.74
C ASP A 288 19.59 25.50 12.68
N ILE A 289 20.26 24.39 12.29
CA ILE A 289 21.73 24.29 12.15
C ILE A 289 22.19 24.76 10.77
N TYR A 290 21.60 24.27 9.70
CA TYR A 290 22.09 24.38 8.32
C TYR A 290 21.30 25.37 7.45
N GLY A 291 20.06 25.74 7.85
CA GLY A 291 19.18 26.62 7.06
C GLY A 291 19.80 27.96 6.73
N GLY A 292 19.70 28.39 5.47
CA GLY A 292 20.26 29.65 5.02
C GLY A 292 20.64 29.70 3.54
N GLU A 293 21.79 30.29 3.25
CA GLU A 293 22.22 30.52 1.87
C GLU A 293 22.50 29.23 1.10
N LYS A 294 23.03 28.19 1.78
CA LYS A 294 23.45 26.93 1.16
C LYS A 294 22.43 25.80 1.27
N PHE A 295 21.50 25.86 2.23
CA PHE A 295 20.56 24.78 2.50
C PHE A 295 19.15 25.32 2.76
N GLU A 296 18.19 24.61 2.20
CA GLU A 296 16.76 24.90 2.38
C GLU A 296 15.99 23.61 2.67
N VAL A 297 14.90 23.72 3.40
CA VAL A 297 13.89 22.67 3.56
C VAL A 297 12.64 23.10 2.80
N VAL A 298 12.00 22.18 2.11
CA VAL A 298 10.69 22.35 1.49
C VAL A 298 9.80 21.20 1.92
N SER A 299 8.66 21.47 2.54
CA SER A 299 7.68 20.43 2.86
C SER A 299 6.50 20.51 1.91
N ILE A 300 6.09 19.36 1.39
CA ILE A 300 4.91 19.23 0.52
C ILE A 300 3.85 18.35 1.19
N ALA A 301 2.65 18.92 1.36
CA ALA A 301 1.50 18.18 1.87
C ALA A 301 0.89 17.34 0.74
N VAL A 302 0.90 16.00 0.91
CA VAL A 302 0.36 15.05 -0.06
C VAL A 302 -0.75 14.22 0.56
N TRP A 303 -1.61 13.61 -0.28
CA TRP A 303 -2.72 12.75 0.13
C TRP A 303 -3.64 13.41 1.18
N GLU A 304 -3.87 14.70 1.04
CA GLU A 304 -4.72 15.46 1.94
C GLU A 304 -6.15 14.89 1.88
N ARG A 305 -6.71 14.59 3.06
CA ARG A 305 -8.04 13.98 3.23
C ARG A 305 -9.10 15.00 3.58
N GLU A 306 -8.68 16.16 4.04
CA GLU A 306 -9.51 17.23 4.53
C GLU A 306 -9.23 18.52 3.76
N HIS A 307 -9.94 19.58 4.13
CA HIS A 307 -9.70 20.89 3.53
C HIS A 307 -8.27 21.34 3.79
N VAL A 308 -7.61 21.93 2.78
CA VAL A 308 -6.20 22.37 2.83
C VAL A 308 -5.85 23.26 4.05
N GLN A 309 -6.83 23.94 4.64
CA GLN A 309 -6.65 24.73 5.85
C GLN A 309 -6.14 23.89 7.03
N VAL A 310 -6.46 22.60 7.08
CA VAL A 310 -5.95 21.68 8.11
C VAL A 310 -4.44 21.53 7.99
N SER A 311 -3.93 21.38 6.75
CA SER A 311 -2.49 21.32 6.49
C SER A 311 -1.78 22.61 6.90
N ILE A 312 -2.35 23.77 6.54
CA ILE A 312 -1.82 25.10 6.88
C ILE A 312 -1.74 25.27 8.40
N ASN A 313 -2.83 24.99 9.11
CA ASN A 313 -2.91 25.13 10.55
C ASN A 313 -1.91 24.20 11.26
N THR A 314 -1.86 22.93 10.83
CA THR A 314 -0.94 21.93 11.41
C THR A 314 0.52 22.34 11.20
N ALA A 315 0.89 22.83 10.01
CA ALA A 315 2.25 23.32 9.75
C ALA A 315 2.62 24.50 10.68
N ALA A 316 1.69 25.43 10.88
CA ALA A 316 1.88 26.55 11.79
C ALA A 316 2.02 26.10 13.26
N GLU A 317 1.17 25.19 13.73
CA GLU A 317 1.20 24.62 15.08
C GLU A 317 2.51 23.85 15.36
N LEU A 318 3.06 23.17 14.35
CA LEU A 318 4.32 22.43 14.44
C LEU A 318 5.55 23.33 14.24
N GLY A 319 5.35 24.63 13.97
CA GLY A 319 6.44 25.59 13.81
C GLY A 319 7.30 25.36 12.57
N MET A 320 6.70 24.88 11.47
CA MET A 320 7.35 24.69 10.18
C MET A 320 7.54 26.04 9.50
N THR A 321 8.72 26.68 9.72
CA THR A 321 9.02 28.06 9.26
C THR A 321 9.63 28.14 7.88
N TRP A 322 9.98 27.00 7.28
CA TRP A 322 10.51 26.87 5.93
C TRP A 322 9.40 26.81 4.87
N PRO A 323 9.73 26.92 3.58
CA PRO A 323 8.76 26.84 2.49
C PRO A 323 7.83 25.64 2.55
N GLN A 324 6.54 25.91 2.38
CA GLN A 324 5.47 24.91 2.40
C GLN A 324 4.74 24.90 1.05
N ILE A 325 4.55 23.69 0.52
CA ILE A 325 3.69 23.45 -0.63
C ILE A 325 2.47 22.67 -0.15
N PHE A 326 1.32 23.35 -0.08
CA PHE A 326 0.04 22.74 0.26
C PHE A 326 -0.71 22.31 -1.00
N ASN A 327 -1.71 21.42 -0.84
CA ASN A 327 -2.51 20.91 -1.95
C ASN A 327 -1.70 20.10 -2.99
N GLY A 328 -0.67 19.39 -2.55
CA GLY A 328 0.16 18.54 -3.40
C GLY A 328 -0.61 17.35 -4.00
N GLN A 329 -1.72 16.96 -3.38
CA GLN A 329 -2.57 15.84 -3.82
C GLN A 329 -1.77 14.53 -3.96
N ARG A 330 -1.82 13.88 -5.12
CA ARG A 330 -1.16 12.58 -5.38
C ARG A 330 0.05 12.70 -6.30
N GLU A 331 0.01 13.61 -7.24
CA GLU A 331 0.93 13.68 -8.37
C GLU A 331 2.42 13.77 -7.95
N PRO A 332 2.84 14.65 -7.02
CA PRO A 332 4.25 14.70 -6.60
C PRO A 332 4.75 13.39 -5.98
N ALA A 333 3.90 12.73 -5.17
CA ALA A 333 4.24 11.42 -4.60
C ALA A 333 4.35 10.34 -5.68
N GLU A 334 3.46 10.35 -6.67
CA GLU A 334 3.49 9.41 -7.80
C GLU A 334 4.72 9.60 -8.68
N ILE A 335 5.12 10.85 -8.99
CA ILE A 335 6.32 11.18 -9.77
C ILE A 335 7.60 10.65 -9.12
N TYR A 336 7.67 10.67 -7.77
CA TYR A 336 8.81 10.18 -7.01
C TYR A 336 8.66 8.73 -6.52
N GLY A 337 7.57 8.05 -6.87
CA GLY A 337 7.29 6.69 -6.43
C GLY A 337 7.19 6.57 -4.91
N VAL A 338 6.74 7.62 -4.23
CA VAL A 338 6.51 7.65 -2.79
C VAL A 338 5.21 6.91 -2.48
N GLU A 339 5.29 5.82 -1.73
CA GLU A 339 4.14 4.99 -1.35
C GLU A 339 3.80 5.08 0.14
N GLY A 340 4.64 5.75 0.93
CA GLY A 340 4.45 5.97 2.36
C GLY A 340 5.09 7.29 2.82
N ILE A 341 4.53 7.90 3.84
CA ILE A 341 5.02 9.12 4.48
C ILE A 341 5.25 8.91 5.99
N PRO A 342 6.24 9.61 6.60
CA PRO A 342 7.12 10.60 6.00
C PRO A 342 8.06 10.01 4.94
N HIS A 343 8.47 10.82 3.95
CA HIS A 343 9.51 10.45 3.01
C HIS A 343 10.37 11.66 2.70
N LEU A 344 11.67 11.54 2.88
CA LEU A 344 12.62 12.61 2.69
C LEU A 344 13.50 12.36 1.48
N ILE A 345 13.78 13.43 0.70
CA ILE A 345 14.71 13.41 -0.43
C ILE A 345 15.65 14.61 -0.31
N LEU A 346 16.95 14.38 -0.34
CA LEU A 346 17.97 15.41 -0.37
C LEU A 346 18.45 15.62 -1.82
N PHE A 347 18.40 16.86 -2.27
CA PHE A 347 18.91 17.29 -3.57
C PHE A 347 20.19 18.12 -3.43
N GLY A 348 21.12 17.92 -4.36
CA GLY A 348 22.28 18.75 -4.54
C GLY A 348 21.95 20.11 -5.18
N PRO A 349 22.94 21.04 -5.18
CA PRO A 349 22.76 22.39 -5.74
C PRO A 349 22.41 22.42 -7.23
N ASP A 350 22.78 21.40 -7.97
CA ASP A 350 22.47 21.19 -9.38
C ASP A 350 21.13 20.48 -9.63
N GLY A 351 20.48 19.97 -8.58
CA GLY A 351 19.24 19.20 -8.64
C GLY A 351 19.45 17.68 -8.71
N THR A 352 20.67 17.18 -8.55
CA THR A 352 20.93 15.75 -8.42
C THR A 352 20.31 15.21 -7.13
N ILE A 353 19.64 14.07 -7.17
CA ILE A 353 19.13 13.38 -5.99
C ILE A 353 20.30 12.73 -5.27
N LEU A 354 20.64 13.22 -4.08
CA LEU A 354 21.80 12.77 -3.31
C LEU A 354 21.44 11.61 -2.38
N LYS A 355 20.25 11.67 -1.77
CA LYS A 355 19.75 10.63 -0.87
C LYS A 355 18.24 10.65 -0.78
N ARG A 356 17.64 9.48 -0.52
CA ARG A 356 16.19 9.36 -0.33
C ARG A 356 15.84 8.28 0.70
N GLY A 357 14.65 8.39 1.34
CA GLY A 357 14.11 7.36 2.22
C GLY A 357 14.83 7.20 3.56
N PHE A 358 15.41 8.27 4.09
CA PHE A 358 16.07 8.30 5.40
C PHE A 358 15.20 9.03 6.43
N HIS A 359 15.38 8.71 7.73
CA HIS A 359 14.51 9.17 8.81
C HIS A 359 15.28 9.36 10.11
N GLY A 360 14.65 10.07 11.05
CA GLY A 360 15.20 10.35 12.37
C GLY A 360 16.32 11.39 12.35
N TYR A 361 16.60 12.00 13.51
CA TYR A 361 17.62 13.03 13.61
C TYR A 361 18.98 12.59 13.05
N ASP A 362 19.45 11.43 13.48
CA ASP A 362 20.79 10.91 13.07
C ASP A 362 20.84 10.62 11.56
N GLY A 363 19.76 10.06 11.00
CA GLY A 363 19.67 9.78 9.56
C GLY A 363 19.64 11.06 8.72
N ILE A 364 18.90 12.08 9.13
CA ILE A 364 18.83 13.37 8.45
C ILE A 364 20.18 14.11 8.61
N HIS A 365 20.73 14.16 9.82
CA HIS A 365 22.01 14.79 10.09
C HIS A 365 23.12 14.16 9.26
N ALA A 366 23.23 12.84 9.25
CA ALA A 366 24.24 12.13 8.46
C ALA A 366 24.09 12.38 6.94
N ALA A 367 22.85 12.52 6.44
CA ALA A 367 22.61 12.83 5.03
C ALA A 367 23.04 14.26 4.65
N VAL A 368 22.85 15.22 5.55
CA VAL A 368 23.09 16.66 5.29
C VAL A 368 24.51 17.07 5.60
N SER A 369 25.07 16.65 6.75
CA SER A 369 26.40 17.05 7.22
C SER A 369 27.52 16.67 6.27
N GLN A 370 27.42 15.50 5.58
CA GLN A 370 28.45 15.08 4.62
C GLN A 370 28.68 16.07 3.44
N TYR A 371 27.76 17.03 3.24
CA TYR A 371 27.84 18.02 2.17
C TYR A 371 27.98 19.46 2.69
N LEU A 372 27.63 19.72 3.95
CA LEU A 372 27.55 21.08 4.49
C LEU A 372 28.54 21.35 5.61
N ASP A 373 29.13 20.32 6.25
CA ASP A 373 30.27 20.45 7.16
C ASP A 373 31.55 20.48 6.34
#